data_4999300fd7b77e64e593f4a54e867365
#
_entry.id   4999300fd7b77e64e593f4a54e867365
#
_cell.length_a   1.000
_cell.length_b   1.000
_cell.length_c   1.000
_cell.angle_alpha   90.00
_cell.angle_beta   90.00
_cell.angle_gamma   90.00
#
_symmetry.space_group_name_H-M   'P 1'
#
loop_
_entity.id
_entity.type
_entity.pdbx_description
1 polymer ?
#
loop_
_entity_poly.entity_id
_entity_poly.type
_entity_poly.pdbx_seq_one_letter_code
_entity_poly.pdbx_strand_id
1 'polypeptide(L)'
;MKKHLLCFLLAATLLTGAAIGVGAASETANLVPKNVFAKGSYTASNGLTIPYRYYLPESYKASGKTYPVFIHMHGNGSRGTDNAKQISATGTELNTAVFRSDYDCIMIAPQCPASDMWIARDAYPGSDKFAADIADGTLERAYLNAAMELLGIFIEDNRDVIDTSRIYLSGASNGAGAAWAMVALHPHTFAAVVPMAGTGQPQGPVTEAGAAAIAARYLDTPIWTFHGDADPTLLIKGTDVLVAAIKNAGGTKLEYTVIEGGKHNIWPTVAKMPEVIDWIFEQKNDRFENTMLPDPAVRLDANRDGNVDLADALIMLQSIANGGAHYTLNTVLDTLKFIAAK
;
A
#
# COMPACT_ATOMS: atom_id res chain seq x y z
N MET A 1 -9.73 30.03 -18.90
CA MET A 1 -10.63 31.14 -19.26
C MET A 1 -12.05 30.63 -19.48
N LYS A 2 -12.96 31.03 -18.57
CA LYS A 2 -14.40 31.29 -18.77
C LYS A 2 -15.30 30.07 -19.08
N LYS A 3 -16.45 29.87 -18.44
CA LYS A 3 -17.51 30.84 -18.08
C LYS A 3 -18.40 30.34 -16.94
N HIS A 4 -18.69 31.20 -16.01
CA HIS A 4 -19.84 31.14 -15.11
C HIS A 4 -21.14 31.37 -15.90
N LEU A 5 -22.23 30.71 -15.50
CA LEU A 5 -23.53 31.31 -15.63
C LEU A 5 -24.40 30.94 -14.42
N LEU A 6 -24.83 31.99 -13.77
CA LEU A 6 -25.69 32.11 -12.59
C LEU A 6 -27.15 31.97 -13.04
N CYS A 7 -27.98 31.21 -12.33
CA CYS A 7 -29.41 31.48 -12.31
C CYS A 7 -30.02 31.23 -10.92
N PHE A 8 -30.43 32.32 -10.29
CA PHE A 8 -31.29 32.37 -9.11
C PHE A 8 -32.71 32.01 -9.49
N LEU A 9 -33.38 31.20 -8.66
CA LEU A 9 -34.83 31.33 -8.46
C LEU A 9 -35.19 30.86 -7.04
N LEU A 10 -35.68 31.85 -6.25
CA LEU A 10 -36.32 31.66 -4.96
C LEU A 10 -37.72 31.05 -5.16
N ALA A 11 -38.06 30.09 -4.32
CA ALA A 11 -39.46 29.88 -3.90
C ALA A 11 -39.49 29.31 -2.50
N ALA A 12 -40.03 30.06 -1.59
CA ALA A 12 -40.34 29.69 -0.21
C ALA A 12 -41.71 29.02 -0.16
N THR A 13 -41.87 27.89 0.56
CA THR A 13 -43.12 27.50 1.22
C THR A 13 -42.87 26.55 2.38
N LEU A 14 -43.25 27.04 3.52
CA LEU A 14 -43.88 26.50 4.75
C LEU A 14 -43.57 25.10 5.30
N LEU A 15 -43.25 25.16 6.57
CA LEU A 15 -43.16 24.11 7.60
C LEU A 15 -44.35 23.19 7.67
N THR A 16 -44.10 21.90 7.77
CA THR A 16 -44.79 20.99 8.70
C THR A 16 -43.76 20.05 9.30
N GLY A 17 -43.66 20.07 10.65
CA GLY A 17 -42.73 19.24 11.38
C GLY A 17 -43.12 17.76 11.33
N ALA A 18 -42.21 16.94 10.88
CA ALA A 18 -42.12 15.53 11.21
C ALA A 18 -40.71 15.28 11.69
N ALA A 19 -40.56 14.90 12.94
CA ALA A 19 -39.31 14.41 13.50
C ALA A 19 -38.98 13.09 12.79
N ILE A 20 -38.13 13.16 11.75
CA ILE A 20 -37.54 11.99 11.15
C ILE A 20 -36.34 11.66 12.03
N GLY A 21 -36.45 10.54 12.75
CA GLY A 21 -35.31 9.95 13.45
C GLY A 21 -34.14 9.82 12.48
N VAL A 22 -33.04 10.50 12.78
CA VAL A 22 -31.76 10.30 12.12
C VAL A 22 -31.28 8.92 12.56
N GLY A 23 -31.75 7.90 11.87
CA GLY A 23 -31.09 6.61 11.89
C GLY A 23 -29.68 6.82 11.33
N ALA A 24 -28.66 6.45 12.09
CA ALA A 24 -27.30 6.42 11.64
C ALA A 24 -27.24 5.62 10.32
N ALA A 25 -27.19 6.31 9.19
CA ALA A 25 -26.90 5.68 7.92
C ALA A 25 -25.52 5.01 8.07
N SER A 26 -25.46 3.72 7.87
CA SER A 26 -24.25 2.93 8.04
C SER A 26 -23.14 3.54 7.17
N GLU A 27 -21.98 3.84 7.76
CA GLU A 27 -20.78 4.40 7.11
C GLU A 27 -20.30 3.56 5.91
N THR A 28 -20.87 2.37 5.69
CA THR A 28 -20.54 1.46 4.58
C THR A 28 -21.06 1.92 3.20
N ALA A 29 -21.96 2.91 3.14
CA ALA A 29 -22.54 3.40 1.88
C ALA A 29 -21.55 4.14 0.96
N ASN A 30 -20.32 4.42 1.44
CA ASN A 30 -19.33 5.24 0.75
C ASN A 30 -18.09 4.47 0.25
N LEU A 31 -18.01 3.17 0.41
CA LEU A 31 -16.87 2.38 -0.04
C LEU A 31 -16.91 2.13 -1.56
N VAL A 32 -15.74 1.86 -2.16
CA VAL A 32 -15.63 1.56 -3.59
C VAL A 32 -16.52 0.35 -3.95
N PRO A 33 -17.31 0.43 -5.03
CA PRO A 33 -18.06 -0.72 -5.50
C PRO A 33 -17.13 -1.90 -5.81
N LYS A 34 -17.42 -3.07 -5.24
CA LYS A 34 -16.56 -4.27 -5.36
C LYS A 34 -16.32 -4.74 -6.79
N ASN A 35 -17.23 -4.41 -7.71
CA ASN A 35 -17.16 -4.78 -9.13
C ASN A 35 -16.24 -3.88 -9.97
N VAL A 36 -15.78 -2.74 -9.42
CA VAL A 36 -14.88 -1.81 -10.12
C VAL A 36 -13.44 -2.32 -10.07
N PHE A 37 -13.04 -2.94 -8.95
CA PHE A 37 -11.72 -3.54 -8.83
C PHE A 37 -11.73 -4.99 -9.34
N ALA A 38 -10.87 -5.28 -10.29
CA ALA A 38 -10.63 -6.64 -10.77
C ALA A 38 -10.01 -7.51 -9.65
N LYS A 39 -10.20 -8.82 -9.77
CA LYS A 39 -9.61 -9.82 -8.86
C LYS A 39 -8.34 -10.37 -9.48
N GLY A 40 -7.27 -10.44 -8.67
CA GLY A 40 -6.05 -11.12 -8.98
C GLY A 40 -5.70 -12.15 -7.90
N SER A 41 -4.78 -13.02 -8.24
CA SER A 41 -4.14 -13.96 -7.32
C SER A 41 -2.68 -14.11 -7.76
N TYR A 42 -1.77 -14.08 -6.81
CA TYR A 42 -0.34 -14.21 -7.06
C TYR A 42 0.25 -15.30 -6.18
N THR A 43 1.04 -16.20 -6.75
CA THR A 43 1.80 -17.21 -6.00
C THR A 43 3.25 -16.76 -5.94
N ALA A 44 3.69 -16.39 -4.75
CA ALA A 44 5.03 -15.91 -4.50
C ALA A 44 6.08 -17.01 -4.53
N SER A 45 7.35 -16.62 -4.58
CA SER A 45 8.52 -17.54 -4.60
C SER A 45 8.56 -18.48 -3.40
N ASN A 46 8.03 -18.05 -2.25
CA ASN A 46 7.88 -18.87 -1.04
C ASN A 46 6.71 -19.86 -1.11
N GLY A 47 6.01 -19.95 -2.24
CA GLY A 47 4.87 -20.87 -2.47
C GLY A 47 3.53 -20.39 -1.92
N LEU A 48 3.47 -19.23 -1.25
CA LEU A 48 2.23 -18.68 -0.74
C LEU A 48 1.43 -18.00 -1.85
N THR A 49 0.12 -18.25 -1.84
CA THR A 49 -0.80 -17.56 -2.74
C THR A 49 -1.47 -16.40 -2.01
N ILE A 50 -1.35 -15.20 -2.57
CA ILE A 50 -1.95 -13.99 -2.04
C ILE A 50 -3.03 -13.46 -3.00
N PRO A 51 -4.30 -13.34 -2.55
CA PRO A 51 -5.33 -12.68 -3.33
C PRO A 51 -5.11 -11.16 -3.28
N TYR A 52 -5.42 -10.48 -4.38
CA TYR A 52 -5.36 -9.03 -4.44
C TYR A 52 -6.49 -8.46 -5.31
N ARG A 53 -6.77 -7.17 -5.09
CA ARG A 53 -7.63 -6.37 -5.95
C ARG A 53 -6.81 -5.31 -6.64
N TYR A 54 -7.17 -5.01 -7.90
CA TYR A 54 -6.53 -3.93 -8.63
C TYR A 54 -7.54 -3.16 -9.48
N TYR A 55 -7.26 -1.90 -9.68
CA TYR A 55 -8.00 -1.00 -10.55
C TYR A 55 -7.05 -0.44 -11.60
N LEU A 56 -7.50 -0.40 -12.83
CA LEU A 56 -6.82 0.24 -13.95
C LEU A 56 -7.72 1.37 -14.46
N PRO A 57 -7.21 2.60 -14.64
CA PRO A 57 -7.98 3.69 -15.23
C PRO A 57 -8.55 3.31 -16.60
N GLU A 58 -9.69 3.87 -16.98
CA GLU A 58 -10.33 3.57 -18.29
C GLU A 58 -9.41 3.85 -19.48
N SER A 59 -8.56 4.87 -19.35
CA SER A 59 -7.55 5.25 -20.37
C SER A 59 -6.31 4.35 -20.38
N TYR A 60 -6.21 3.35 -19.50
CA TYR A 60 -5.09 2.42 -19.42
C TYR A 60 -4.84 1.74 -20.79
N LYS A 61 -3.59 1.70 -21.23
CA LYS A 61 -3.11 1.17 -22.53
C LYS A 61 -3.53 1.95 -23.80
N ALA A 62 -4.59 2.76 -23.76
CA ALA A 62 -5.05 3.48 -24.95
C ALA A 62 -4.38 4.84 -25.15
N SER A 63 -3.85 5.43 -24.07
CA SER A 63 -3.44 6.84 -24.06
C SER A 63 -1.96 7.08 -24.36
N GLY A 64 -1.11 6.05 -24.31
CA GLY A 64 0.36 6.22 -24.30
C GLY A 64 0.88 6.98 -23.06
N LYS A 65 0.05 7.14 -22.04
CA LYS A 65 0.38 7.79 -20.76
C LYS A 65 0.93 6.77 -19.78
N THR A 66 1.75 7.24 -18.83
CA THR A 66 2.13 6.51 -17.63
C THR A 66 1.30 6.97 -16.44
N TYR A 67 1.02 6.06 -15.52
CA TYR A 67 0.15 6.29 -14.38
C TYR A 67 0.90 6.08 -13.07
N PRO A 68 0.61 6.89 -12.02
CA PRO A 68 1.03 6.56 -10.66
C PRO A 68 0.42 5.25 -10.21
N VAL A 69 1.05 4.60 -9.22
CA VAL A 69 0.49 3.44 -8.53
C VAL A 69 0.18 3.81 -7.09
N PHE A 70 -1.03 3.53 -6.63
CA PHE A 70 -1.43 3.67 -5.23
C PHE A 70 -1.68 2.30 -4.62
N ILE A 71 -0.94 1.99 -3.56
CA ILE A 71 -0.97 0.71 -2.85
C ILE A 71 -1.60 0.92 -1.48
N HIS A 72 -2.56 0.05 -1.12
CA HIS A 72 -3.18 0.11 0.19
C HIS A 72 -3.06 -1.20 0.95
N MET A 73 -2.42 -1.13 2.14
CA MET A 73 -2.28 -2.24 3.06
C MET A 73 -3.37 -2.18 4.14
N HIS A 74 -4.26 -3.17 4.15
CA HIS A 74 -5.40 -3.19 5.06
C HIS A 74 -5.04 -3.55 6.50
N GLY A 75 -5.88 -3.16 7.46
CA GLY A 75 -5.77 -3.55 8.86
C GLY A 75 -6.28 -4.97 9.15
N ASN A 76 -6.12 -5.41 10.40
CA ASN A 76 -6.50 -6.77 10.84
C ASN A 76 -7.97 -7.12 10.58
N GLY A 77 -8.88 -6.15 10.60
CA GLY A 77 -10.31 -6.37 10.33
C GLY A 77 -10.64 -6.81 8.90
N SER A 78 -9.74 -6.57 7.95
CA SER A 78 -9.93 -6.89 6.53
C SER A 78 -9.23 -8.17 6.09
N ARG A 79 -8.60 -8.88 7.02
CA ARG A 79 -7.97 -10.18 6.74
C ARG A 79 -9.00 -11.21 6.27
N GLY A 80 -8.57 -12.09 5.39
CA GLY A 80 -9.39 -13.15 4.84
C GLY A 80 -8.83 -13.73 3.56
N THR A 81 -9.65 -14.58 2.92
CA THR A 81 -9.36 -15.18 1.60
C THR A 81 -10.49 -14.91 0.61
N ASP A 82 -11.40 -14.01 0.98
CA ASP A 82 -12.59 -13.68 0.17
C ASP A 82 -12.27 -12.76 -1.02
N ASN A 83 -11.07 -12.23 -1.06
CA ASN A 83 -10.64 -11.23 -2.05
C ASN A 83 -11.67 -10.08 -2.19
N ALA A 84 -12.15 -9.55 -1.05
CA ALA A 84 -13.17 -8.50 -1.01
C ALA A 84 -12.98 -7.48 0.11
N LYS A 85 -12.66 -7.91 1.34
CA LYS A 85 -12.60 -7.03 2.51
C LYS A 85 -11.51 -5.97 2.41
N GLN A 86 -10.40 -6.25 1.73
CA GLN A 86 -9.29 -5.32 1.54
C GLN A 86 -9.65 -4.03 0.78
N ILE A 87 -10.83 -3.98 0.16
CA ILE A 87 -11.35 -2.76 -0.53
C ILE A 87 -12.73 -2.35 -0.05
N SER A 88 -13.33 -3.07 0.89
CA SER A 88 -14.75 -2.86 1.26
C SER A 88 -15.02 -2.94 2.76
N ALA A 89 -14.00 -3.06 3.59
CA ALA A 89 -14.12 -3.06 5.04
C ALA A 89 -13.54 -1.78 5.64
N THR A 90 -13.77 -1.58 6.93
CA THR A 90 -13.17 -0.48 7.71
C THR A 90 -11.64 -0.50 7.58
N GLY A 91 -11.04 0.66 7.39
CA GLY A 91 -9.61 0.84 7.16
C GLY A 91 -9.25 1.00 5.68
N THR A 92 -10.25 1.02 4.78
CA THR A 92 -10.04 1.21 3.33
C THR A 92 -10.55 2.58 2.84
N GLU A 93 -10.88 3.48 3.73
CA GLU A 93 -11.50 4.77 3.42
C GLU A 93 -10.56 5.67 2.60
N LEU A 94 -9.26 5.70 2.90
CA LEU A 94 -8.30 6.47 2.10
C LEU A 94 -8.18 5.89 0.69
N ASN A 95 -8.19 4.57 0.53
CA ASN A 95 -8.22 3.92 -0.78
C ASN A 95 -9.47 4.35 -1.57
N THR A 96 -10.62 4.46 -0.89
CA THR A 96 -11.87 4.95 -1.50
C THR A 96 -11.78 6.43 -1.87
N ALA A 97 -11.16 7.26 -1.03
CA ALA A 97 -11.00 8.68 -1.30
C ALA A 97 -10.09 8.92 -2.50
N VAL A 98 -8.99 8.20 -2.62
CA VAL A 98 -8.09 8.23 -3.78
C VAL A 98 -8.84 7.78 -5.05
N PHE A 99 -9.59 6.68 -5.01
CA PHE A 99 -10.40 6.21 -6.16
C PHE A 99 -11.38 7.26 -6.66
N ARG A 100 -11.91 8.11 -5.77
CA ARG A 100 -12.91 9.15 -6.09
C ARG A 100 -12.31 10.51 -6.36
N SER A 101 -11.00 10.65 -6.22
CA SER A 101 -10.29 11.89 -6.53
C SER A 101 -10.16 12.11 -8.04
N ASP A 102 -9.73 13.29 -8.43
CA ASP A 102 -9.44 13.65 -9.82
C ASP A 102 -8.09 13.09 -10.32
N TYR A 103 -7.40 12.31 -9.49
CA TYR A 103 -6.11 11.71 -9.83
C TYR A 103 -6.28 10.32 -10.44
N ASP A 104 -6.05 10.21 -11.76
CA ASP A 104 -5.95 8.92 -12.42
C ASP A 104 -4.74 8.14 -11.92
N CYS A 105 -4.97 6.96 -11.31
CA CYS A 105 -3.90 6.08 -10.85
C CYS A 105 -4.28 4.61 -10.96
N ILE A 106 -3.29 3.75 -11.08
CA ILE A 106 -3.44 2.31 -10.88
C ILE A 106 -3.52 2.06 -9.37
N MET A 107 -4.45 1.22 -8.92
CA MET A 107 -4.59 0.92 -7.50
C MET A 107 -4.44 -0.57 -7.25
N ILE A 108 -3.77 -0.94 -6.15
CA ILE A 108 -3.53 -2.33 -5.75
C ILE A 108 -3.79 -2.48 -4.25
N ALA A 109 -4.53 -3.53 -3.90
CA ALA A 109 -4.83 -3.89 -2.52
C ALA A 109 -4.68 -5.41 -2.33
N PRO A 110 -3.56 -5.89 -1.82
CA PRO A 110 -3.39 -7.29 -1.45
C PRO A 110 -4.20 -7.65 -0.20
N GLN A 111 -4.50 -8.94 0.01
CA GLN A 111 -5.22 -9.41 1.19
C GLN A 111 -4.41 -10.45 1.96
N CYS A 112 -4.13 -10.16 3.22
CA CYS A 112 -3.55 -11.11 4.17
C CYS A 112 -4.63 -12.06 4.70
N PRO A 113 -4.37 -13.38 4.84
CA PRO A 113 -5.35 -14.31 5.38
C PRO A 113 -5.62 -14.07 6.87
N ALA A 114 -6.75 -14.59 7.35
CA ALA A 114 -7.14 -14.46 8.76
C ALA A 114 -6.20 -15.22 9.73
N SER A 115 -5.48 -16.23 9.22
CA SER A 115 -4.50 -17.02 9.98
C SER A 115 -3.18 -16.30 10.22
N ASP A 116 -2.93 -15.17 9.56
CA ASP A 116 -1.67 -14.44 9.66
C ASP A 116 -1.88 -12.91 9.75
N MET A 117 -0.79 -12.15 9.82
CA MET A 117 -0.75 -10.69 9.90
C MET A 117 0.40 -10.18 9.02
N TRP A 118 0.26 -8.95 8.50
CA TRP A 118 1.36 -8.31 7.79
C TRP A 118 2.61 -8.17 8.68
N ILE A 119 2.41 -7.68 9.90
CA ILE A 119 3.44 -7.50 10.91
C ILE A 119 3.00 -8.19 12.20
N ALA A 120 3.89 -9.01 12.77
CA ALA A 120 3.64 -9.66 14.05
C ALA A 120 3.60 -8.66 15.21
N ARG A 121 2.86 -9.00 16.26
CA ARG A 121 2.62 -8.09 17.39
C ARG A 121 3.88 -7.77 18.19
N ASP A 122 4.86 -8.64 18.18
CA ASP A 122 6.13 -8.50 18.90
C ASP A 122 7.23 -7.83 18.08
N ALA A 123 6.97 -7.52 16.80
CA ALA A 123 7.96 -6.96 15.88
C ALA A 123 7.36 -5.78 15.05
N TYR A 124 6.67 -4.86 15.71
CA TYR A 124 6.23 -3.63 15.07
C TYR A 124 7.41 -2.69 14.81
N PRO A 125 7.36 -1.89 13.73
CA PRO A 125 8.40 -0.92 13.40
C PRO A 125 8.73 -0.01 14.59
N GLY A 126 10.03 0.06 14.92
CA GLY A 126 10.54 0.79 16.08
C GLY A 126 10.67 -0.04 17.37
N SER A 127 10.20 -1.30 17.41
CA SER A 127 10.55 -2.22 18.51
C SER A 127 11.97 -2.74 18.36
N ASP A 128 12.58 -3.16 19.49
CA ASP A 128 13.95 -3.74 19.49
C ASP A 128 14.02 -4.99 18.60
N LYS A 129 12.97 -5.84 18.64
CA LYS A 129 12.92 -7.03 17.80
C LYS A 129 12.87 -6.67 16.31
N PHE A 130 12.05 -5.70 15.91
CA PHE A 130 12.01 -5.27 14.52
C PHE A 130 13.37 -4.72 14.06
N ALA A 131 14.01 -3.91 14.91
CA ALA A 131 15.33 -3.35 14.60
C ALA A 131 16.40 -4.44 14.44
N ALA A 132 16.39 -5.46 15.29
CA ALA A 132 17.27 -6.62 15.19
C ALA A 132 16.98 -7.42 13.92
N ASP A 133 15.71 -7.76 13.65
CA ASP A 133 15.31 -8.50 12.45
C ASP A 133 15.71 -7.77 11.14
N ILE A 134 15.63 -6.44 11.12
CA ILE A 134 16.12 -5.62 9.98
C ILE A 134 17.64 -5.66 9.85
N ALA A 135 18.37 -5.56 10.96
CA ALA A 135 19.84 -5.56 10.96
C ALA A 135 20.40 -6.92 10.49
N ASP A 136 19.77 -7.99 10.91
CA ASP A 136 20.22 -9.37 10.62
C ASP A 136 19.64 -9.90 9.29
N GLY A 137 18.74 -9.15 8.62
CA GLY A 137 18.05 -9.60 7.41
C GLY A 137 17.07 -10.76 7.66
N THR A 138 16.64 -10.95 8.91
CA THR A 138 15.78 -12.06 9.34
C THR A 138 14.32 -11.67 9.47
N LEU A 139 13.92 -10.47 9.03
CA LEU A 139 12.52 -10.06 9.04
C LEU A 139 11.70 -10.91 8.05
N GLU A 140 11.41 -12.12 8.48
CA GLU A 140 10.52 -13.01 7.74
C GLU A 140 9.07 -12.76 8.13
N ARG A 141 8.29 -12.25 7.18
CA ARG A 141 6.84 -12.09 7.27
C ARG A 141 6.24 -12.63 5.99
N ALA A 142 5.90 -13.90 6.02
CA ALA A 142 5.59 -14.68 4.83
C ALA A 142 4.61 -14.00 3.87
N TYR A 143 3.51 -13.42 4.40
CA TYR A 143 2.52 -12.72 3.58
C TYR A 143 2.90 -11.26 3.25
N LEU A 144 3.70 -10.59 4.08
CA LEU A 144 4.25 -9.28 3.72
C LEU A 144 5.27 -9.44 2.58
N ASN A 145 6.15 -10.43 2.66
CA ASN A 145 7.12 -10.73 1.61
C ASN A 145 6.41 -11.09 0.30
N ALA A 146 5.37 -11.94 0.36
CA ALA A 146 4.55 -12.27 -0.81
C ALA A 146 3.84 -11.04 -1.40
N ALA A 147 3.37 -10.10 -0.56
CA ALA A 147 2.78 -8.84 -1.03
C ALA A 147 3.82 -7.93 -1.67
N MET A 148 5.01 -7.80 -1.09
CA MET A 148 6.11 -7.02 -1.69
C MET A 148 6.54 -7.60 -3.03
N GLU A 149 6.70 -8.92 -3.12
CA GLU A 149 7.02 -9.61 -4.37
C GLU A 149 5.93 -9.39 -5.43
N LEU A 150 4.64 -9.56 -5.08
CA LEU A 150 3.52 -9.21 -5.94
C LEU A 150 3.63 -7.78 -6.49
N LEU A 151 3.90 -6.82 -5.61
CA LEU A 151 3.99 -5.41 -6.01
C LEU A 151 5.19 -5.16 -6.92
N GLY A 152 6.35 -5.75 -6.61
CA GLY A 152 7.54 -5.67 -7.43
C GLY A 152 7.33 -6.22 -8.83
N ILE A 153 6.73 -7.42 -8.93
CA ILE A 153 6.37 -8.05 -10.21
C ILE A 153 5.33 -7.23 -10.96
N PHE A 154 4.28 -6.74 -10.28
CA PHE A 154 3.25 -5.94 -10.93
C PHE A 154 3.81 -4.66 -11.55
N ILE A 155 4.71 -3.97 -10.85
CA ILE A 155 5.37 -2.76 -11.34
C ILE A 155 6.25 -3.11 -12.54
N GLU A 156 7.03 -4.18 -12.46
CA GLU A 156 7.94 -4.61 -13.52
C GLU A 156 7.19 -5.03 -14.78
N ASP A 157 6.14 -5.83 -14.64
CA ASP A 157 5.34 -6.31 -15.77
C ASP A 157 4.54 -5.22 -16.49
N ASN A 158 4.30 -4.10 -15.81
CA ASN A 158 3.56 -2.96 -16.34
C ASN A 158 4.40 -1.68 -16.46
N ARG A 159 5.72 -1.78 -16.49
CA ARG A 159 6.65 -0.63 -16.53
C ARG A 159 6.41 0.33 -17.70
N ASP A 160 5.84 -0.14 -18.81
CA ASP A 160 5.54 0.69 -19.97
C ASP A 160 4.39 1.68 -19.73
N VAL A 161 3.56 1.42 -18.71
CA VAL A 161 2.38 2.22 -18.37
C VAL A 161 2.40 2.72 -16.93
N ILE A 162 3.41 2.36 -16.15
CA ILE A 162 3.61 2.86 -14.77
C ILE A 162 4.64 3.98 -14.77
N ASP A 163 4.29 5.09 -14.11
CA ASP A 163 5.25 6.11 -13.71
C ASP A 163 5.94 5.68 -12.42
N THR A 164 7.11 5.08 -12.55
CA THR A 164 7.88 4.56 -11.41
C THR A 164 8.37 5.65 -10.46
N SER A 165 8.38 6.91 -10.87
CA SER A 165 8.64 8.02 -9.96
C SER A 165 7.47 8.32 -9.02
N ARG A 166 6.29 7.70 -9.20
CA ARG A 166 5.07 7.96 -8.46
C ARG A 166 4.42 6.67 -7.95
N ILE A 167 5.14 5.94 -7.12
CA ILE A 167 4.64 4.76 -6.41
C ILE A 167 4.29 5.17 -4.98
N TYR A 168 3.01 5.11 -4.62
CA TYR A 168 2.48 5.56 -3.35
C TYR A 168 1.99 4.40 -2.50
N LEU A 169 2.18 4.50 -1.20
CA LEU A 169 1.81 3.47 -0.23
C LEU A 169 0.99 4.05 0.91
N SER A 170 -0.08 3.39 1.28
CA SER A 170 -0.83 3.71 2.48
C SER A 170 -1.14 2.45 3.29
N GLY A 171 -1.48 2.63 4.54
CA GLY A 171 -1.91 1.52 5.37
C GLY A 171 -2.63 1.96 6.64
N ALA A 172 -3.52 1.08 7.12
CA ALA A 172 -4.28 1.29 8.35
C ALA A 172 -3.95 0.23 9.40
N SER A 173 -3.71 0.62 10.66
CA SER A 173 -3.46 -0.31 11.77
C SER A 173 -2.30 -1.28 11.45
N ASN A 174 -2.50 -2.59 11.43
CA ASN A 174 -1.48 -3.58 11.05
C ASN A 174 -0.95 -3.34 9.62
N GLY A 175 -1.78 -2.83 8.71
CA GLY A 175 -1.34 -2.39 7.37
C GLY A 175 -0.47 -1.14 7.40
N ALA A 176 -0.65 -0.25 8.37
CA ALA A 176 0.27 0.87 8.57
C ALA A 176 1.62 0.39 9.11
N GLY A 177 1.61 -0.61 9.99
CA GLY A 177 2.83 -1.32 10.40
C GLY A 177 3.56 -1.94 9.19
N ALA A 178 2.79 -2.55 8.27
CA ALA A 178 3.34 -3.05 7.01
C ALA A 178 3.96 -1.92 6.16
N ALA A 179 3.27 -0.78 6.04
CA ALA A 179 3.79 0.36 5.28
C ALA A 179 5.13 0.88 5.84
N TRP A 180 5.24 1.03 7.17
CA TRP A 180 6.50 1.35 7.82
C TRP A 180 7.60 0.30 7.56
N ALA A 181 7.25 -0.99 7.64
CA ALA A 181 8.19 -2.08 7.37
C ALA A 181 8.66 -2.09 5.91
N MET A 182 7.75 -1.88 4.96
CA MET A 182 8.09 -1.83 3.54
C MET A 182 9.07 -0.69 3.22
N VAL A 183 8.91 0.50 3.83
CA VAL A 183 9.89 1.58 3.69
C VAL A 183 11.24 1.20 4.28
N ALA A 184 11.26 0.58 5.47
CA ALA A 184 12.52 0.18 6.10
C ALA A 184 13.28 -0.87 5.28
N LEU A 185 12.57 -1.79 4.62
CA LEU A 185 13.14 -2.82 3.76
C LEU A 185 13.54 -2.27 2.38
N HIS A 186 12.76 -1.33 1.83
CA HIS A 186 12.86 -0.82 0.47
C HIS A 186 12.85 0.72 0.43
N PRO A 187 13.89 1.41 0.96
CA PRO A 187 13.86 2.85 1.22
C PRO A 187 13.78 3.74 -0.03
N HIS A 188 14.05 3.22 -1.23
CA HIS A 188 14.01 3.98 -2.49
C HIS A 188 12.87 3.57 -3.42
N THR A 189 11.86 2.87 -2.91
CA THR A 189 10.74 2.41 -3.73
C THR A 189 9.59 3.41 -3.78
N PHE A 190 9.25 4.04 -2.66
CA PHE A 190 8.02 4.82 -2.56
C PHE A 190 8.26 6.33 -2.69
N ALA A 191 7.39 7.01 -3.44
CA ALA A 191 7.38 8.47 -3.57
C ALA A 191 6.67 9.14 -2.39
N ALA A 192 5.62 8.52 -1.85
CA ALA A 192 4.95 8.96 -0.63
C ALA A 192 4.36 7.78 0.14
N VAL A 193 4.32 7.91 1.47
CA VAL A 193 3.76 6.87 2.36
C VAL A 193 2.85 7.50 3.41
N VAL A 194 1.65 6.92 3.58
CA VAL A 194 0.64 7.39 4.54
C VAL A 194 0.26 6.27 5.51
N PRO A 195 1.03 6.06 6.59
CA PRO A 195 0.71 5.09 7.64
C PRO A 195 -0.23 5.72 8.67
N MET A 196 -1.36 5.04 8.96
CA MET A 196 -2.39 5.51 9.90
C MET A 196 -2.49 4.57 11.10
N ALA A 197 -2.15 5.04 12.31
CA ALA A 197 -2.21 4.30 13.57
C ALA A 197 -1.52 2.92 13.50
N GLY A 198 -0.23 2.89 13.15
CA GLY A 198 0.49 1.67 12.77
C GLY A 198 1.73 1.32 13.58
N THR A 199 1.94 1.94 14.73
CA THR A 199 3.15 1.72 15.54
C THR A 199 2.81 1.30 16.95
N GLY A 200 3.65 0.42 17.51
CA GLY A 200 3.62 0.03 18.91
C GLY A 200 2.47 -0.93 19.30
N GLN A 201 2.83 -2.03 19.89
CA GLN A 201 1.93 -2.99 20.53
C GLN A 201 2.38 -3.22 21.96
N PRO A 202 1.48 -3.55 22.90
CA PRO A 202 1.91 -3.92 24.25
C PRO A 202 2.92 -5.08 24.30
N GLN A 203 2.87 -5.99 23.32
CA GLN A 203 3.77 -7.16 23.20
C GLN A 203 5.11 -6.84 22.54
N GLY A 204 5.19 -5.75 21.77
CA GLY A 204 6.39 -5.27 21.10
C GLY A 204 6.38 -3.74 21.10
N PRO A 205 6.62 -3.10 22.24
CA PRO A 205 6.58 -1.66 22.34
C PRO A 205 7.69 -1.03 21.50
N VAL A 206 7.39 0.11 20.91
CA VAL A 206 8.43 0.96 20.31
C VAL A 206 9.32 1.48 21.44
N THR A 207 10.61 1.29 21.29
CA THR A 207 11.64 1.78 22.20
C THR A 207 12.45 2.90 21.55
N GLU A 208 13.09 3.75 22.35
CA GLU A 208 14.00 4.77 21.81
C GLU A 208 15.17 4.12 21.07
N ALA A 209 15.71 3.01 21.60
CA ALA A 209 16.82 2.28 20.99
C ALA A 209 16.40 1.63 19.66
N GLY A 210 15.29 0.89 19.62
CA GLY A 210 14.80 0.25 18.41
C GLY A 210 14.41 1.26 17.33
N ALA A 211 13.75 2.36 17.71
CA ALA A 211 13.41 3.44 16.80
C ALA A 211 14.65 4.14 16.23
N ALA A 212 15.66 4.44 17.07
CA ALA A 212 16.90 5.06 16.62
C ALA A 212 17.68 4.16 15.66
N ALA A 213 17.68 2.84 15.89
CA ALA A 213 18.40 1.88 15.06
C ALA A 213 17.89 1.81 13.61
N ILE A 214 16.59 2.10 13.39
CA ILE A 214 15.97 2.05 12.06
C ILE A 214 15.69 3.42 11.45
N ALA A 215 15.87 4.51 12.19
CA ALA A 215 15.48 5.86 11.77
C ALA A 215 16.09 6.26 10.41
N ALA A 216 17.32 5.89 10.14
CA ALA A 216 18.01 6.19 8.88
C ALA A 216 17.31 5.60 7.64
N ARG A 217 16.51 4.54 7.79
CA ARG A 217 15.78 3.89 6.71
C ARG A 217 14.63 4.74 6.15
N TYR A 218 14.21 5.77 6.90
CA TYR A 218 13.05 6.61 6.57
C TYR A 218 13.40 8.00 6.05
N LEU A 219 14.69 8.38 6.03
CA LEU A 219 15.09 9.77 5.76
C LEU A 219 14.80 10.23 4.33
N ASP A 220 14.84 9.33 3.38
CA ASP A 220 14.70 9.63 1.95
C ASP A 220 13.25 9.62 1.45
N THR A 221 12.35 8.93 2.16
CA THR A 221 10.95 8.77 1.75
C THR A 221 10.07 9.84 2.38
N PRO A 222 9.29 10.60 1.60
CA PRO A 222 8.21 11.44 2.12
C PRO A 222 7.17 10.60 2.86
N ILE A 223 6.94 10.90 4.14
CA ILE A 223 5.99 10.17 5.00
C ILE A 223 5.09 11.19 5.68
N TRP A 224 3.78 11.00 5.59
CA TRP A 224 2.82 11.72 6.42
C TRP A 224 2.05 10.72 7.28
N THR A 225 2.39 10.67 8.56
CA THR A 225 1.77 9.72 9.50
C THR A 225 0.70 10.36 10.36
N PHE A 226 -0.31 9.58 10.69
CA PHE A 226 -1.47 10.00 11.49
C PHE A 226 -1.66 9.06 12.67
N HIS A 227 -2.02 9.61 13.85
CA HIS A 227 -2.40 8.80 15.00
C HIS A 227 -3.44 9.54 15.86
N GLY A 228 -4.39 8.81 16.43
CA GLY A 228 -5.34 9.35 17.39
C GLY A 228 -4.74 9.37 18.80
N ASP A 229 -4.85 10.48 19.53
CA ASP A 229 -4.28 10.62 20.87
C ASP A 229 -5.03 9.81 21.96
N ALA A 230 -6.26 9.41 21.66
CA ALA A 230 -7.09 8.54 22.51
C ALA A 230 -7.16 7.09 22.00
N ASP A 231 -6.18 6.62 21.18
CA ASP A 231 -6.13 5.25 20.68
C ASP A 231 -5.83 4.23 21.79
N PRO A 232 -6.80 3.35 22.15
CA PRO A 232 -6.59 2.34 23.18
C PRO A 232 -5.98 1.04 22.67
N THR A 233 -5.83 0.89 21.33
CA THR A 233 -5.39 -0.33 20.68
C THR A 233 -3.90 -0.30 20.39
N LEU A 234 -3.45 0.77 19.76
CA LEU A 234 -2.06 1.09 19.51
C LEU A 234 -1.77 2.45 20.14
N LEU A 235 -1.02 2.46 21.22
CA LEU A 235 -0.78 3.71 21.93
C LEU A 235 0.03 4.69 21.08
N ILE A 236 -0.44 5.93 20.98
CA ILE A 236 0.21 7.03 20.24
C ILE A 236 1.68 7.19 20.59
N LYS A 237 2.07 6.90 21.84
CA LYS A 237 3.47 6.96 22.31
C LYS A 237 4.44 6.20 21.36
N GLY A 238 4.00 5.11 20.76
CA GLY A 238 4.83 4.37 19.79
C GLY A 238 5.15 5.21 18.55
N THR A 239 4.17 5.93 18.01
CA THR A 239 4.38 6.86 16.91
C THR A 239 5.23 8.05 17.33
N ASP A 240 5.00 8.62 18.52
CA ASP A 240 5.79 9.75 19.03
C ASP A 240 7.29 9.40 19.10
N VAL A 241 7.61 8.23 19.64
CA VAL A 241 9.02 7.75 19.75
C VAL A 241 9.64 7.54 18.37
N LEU A 242 8.93 6.90 17.45
CA LEU A 242 9.47 6.66 16.10
C LEU A 242 9.65 7.96 15.32
N VAL A 243 8.68 8.87 15.37
CA VAL A 243 8.75 10.20 14.75
C VAL A 243 9.91 11.01 15.33
N ALA A 244 10.07 11.02 16.65
CA ALA A 244 11.19 11.71 17.31
C ALA A 244 12.54 11.14 16.86
N ALA A 245 12.68 9.82 16.78
CA ALA A 245 13.92 9.18 16.33
C ALA A 245 14.26 9.55 14.89
N ILE A 246 13.28 9.55 13.98
CA ILE A 246 13.50 9.92 12.57
C ILE A 246 13.90 11.40 12.46
N LYS A 247 13.24 12.29 13.19
CA LYS A 247 13.61 13.73 13.23
C LYS A 247 14.99 13.96 13.79
N ASN A 248 15.36 13.26 14.86
CA ASN A 248 16.70 13.33 15.48
C ASN A 248 17.80 12.79 14.54
N ALA A 249 17.47 11.84 13.67
CA ALA A 249 18.37 11.34 12.63
C ALA A 249 18.50 12.28 11.41
N GLY A 250 17.81 13.44 11.40
CA GLY A 250 17.84 14.42 10.33
C GLY A 250 16.70 14.27 9.30
N GLY A 251 15.64 13.53 9.62
CA GLY A 251 14.47 13.35 8.75
C GLY A 251 13.68 14.65 8.59
N THR A 252 13.72 15.21 7.39
CA THR A 252 13.02 16.46 7.01
C THR A 252 11.77 16.21 6.16
N LYS A 253 11.56 14.99 5.69
CA LYS A 253 10.43 14.60 4.83
C LYS A 253 9.30 13.91 5.59
N LEU A 254 9.31 14.01 6.93
CA LEU A 254 8.33 13.38 7.81
C LEU A 254 7.35 14.43 8.35
N GLU A 255 6.09 14.28 7.99
CA GLU A 255 4.95 14.98 8.57
C GLU A 255 4.22 14.08 9.57
N TYR A 256 3.70 14.67 10.64
CA TYR A 256 2.97 13.96 11.68
C TYR A 256 1.79 14.78 12.16
N THR A 257 0.60 14.22 12.03
CA THR A 257 -0.65 14.83 12.50
C THR A 257 -1.29 13.95 13.58
N VAL A 258 -1.51 14.55 14.73
CA VAL A 258 -2.30 13.96 15.82
C VAL A 258 -3.76 14.28 15.60
N ILE A 259 -4.62 13.26 15.59
CA ILE A 259 -6.07 13.43 15.55
C ILE A 259 -6.59 13.54 16.98
N GLU A 260 -6.94 14.77 17.39
CA GLU A 260 -7.41 15.08 18.74
C GLU A 260 -8.70 14.31 19.07
N GLY A 261 -8.74 13.64 20.23
CA GLY A 261 -9.83 12.74 20.64
C GLY A 261 -9.97 11.50 19.77
N GLY A 262 -9.10 11.32 18.78
CA GLY A 262 -9.12 10.20 17.84
C GLY A 262 -8.79 8.89 18.53
N LYS A 263 -9.68 7.91 18.37
CA LYS A 263 -9.44 6.52 18.79
C LYS A 263 -8.71 5.78 17.68
N HIS A 264 -8.65 4.44 17.75
CA HIS A 264 -7.94 3.62 16.77
C HIS A 264 -8.46 3.82 15.33
N ASN A 265 -9.75 4.01 15.14
CA ASN A 265 -10.37 4.18 13.82
C ASN A 265 -10.31 5.66 13.35
N ILE A 266 -9.14 6.13 12.95
CA ILE A 266 -8.91 7.51 12.44
C ILE A 266 -9.02 7.62 10.92
N TRP A 267 -9.02 6.52 10.19
CA TRP A 267 -8.98 6.50 8.72
C TRP A 267 -10.15 7.20 8.03
N PRO A 268 -11.41 7.19 8.57
CA PRO A 268 -12.46 8.02 7.99
C PRO A 268 -12.21 9.52 8.11
N THR A 269 -11.49 9.94 9.16
CA THR A 269 -11.09 11.35 9.36
C THR A 269 -10.02 11.73 8.37
N VAL A 270 -8.95 10.94 8.26
CA VAL A 270 -7.85 11.18 7.31
C VAL A 270 -8.34 11.16 5.86
N ALA A 271 -9.24 10.24 5.50
CA ALA A 271 -9.81 10.15 4.16
C ALA A 271 -10.67 11.36 3.74
N LYS A 272 -11.10 12.18 4.69
CA LYS A 272 -11.84 13.43 4.45
C LYS A 272 -10.94 14.67 4.35
N MET A 273 -9.65 14.53 4.49
CA MET A 273 -8.66 15.58 4.34
C MET A 273 -8.18 15.64 2.89
N PRO A 274 -8.69 16.54 2.03
CA PRO A 274 -8.31 16.60 0.62
C PRO A 274 -6.82 16.91 0.46
N GLU A 275 -6.24 17.68 1.38
CA GLU A 275 -4.83 18.01 1.42
C GLU A 275 -3.92 16.79 1.54
N VAL A 276 -4.38 15.69 2.12
CA VAL A 276 -3.61 14.43 2.19
C VAL A 276 -3.48 13.80 0.81
N ILE A 277 -4.57 13.81 0.02
CA ILE A 277 -4.57 13.25 -1.34
C ILE A 277 -3.69 14.12 -2.25
N ASP A 278 -3.87 15.43 -2.20
CA ASP A 278 -3.06 16.36 -3.00
C ASP A 278 -1.57 16.20 -2.66
N TRP A 279 -1.23 16.16 -1.36
CA TRP A 279 0.14 15.92 -0.90
C TRP A 279 0.72 14.60 -1.42
N ILE A 280 -0.04 13.50 -1.42
CA ILE A 280 0.41 12.21 -1.96
C ILE A 280 0.84 12.37 -3.42
N PHE A 281 -0.03 12.96 -4.25
CA PHE A 281 0.18 13.03 -5.70
C PHE A 281 1.18 14.13 -6.12
N GLU A 282 1.55 15.04 -5.24
CA GLU A 282 2.64 16.01 -5.44
C GLU A 282 4.03 15.38 -5.28
N GLN A 283 4.15 14.26 -4.52
CA GLN A 283 5.44 13.66 -4.25
C GLN A 283 5.97 12.87 -5.45
N LYS A 284 7.30 12.91 -5.62
CA LYS A 284 8.04 12.13 -6.60
C LYS A 284 9.30 11.50 -6.01
N ASN A 285 9.67 10.37 -6.52
CA ASN A 285 10.89 9.66 -6.20
C ASN A 285 11.74 9.47 -7.47
N ASP A 286 12.69 10.35 -7.69
CA ASP A 286 13.59 10.28 -8.87
C ASP A 286 14.67 9.20 -8.75
N ARG A 287 14.74 8.50 -7.59
CA ARG A 287 15.70 7.42 -7.30
C ARG A 287 15.01 6.06 -7.13
N PHE A 288 13.90 5.84 -7.86
CA PHE A 288 13.15 4.60 -7.75
C PHE A 288 14.03 3.37 -7.99
N GLU A 289 13.98 2.43 -7.05
CA GLU A 289 14.59 1.11 -7.13
C GLU A 289 13.53 0.04 -6.83
N ASN A 290 13.36 -0.90 -7.73
CA ASN A 290 12.44 -2.04 -7.51
C ASN A 290 13.18 -3.19 -6.81
N THR A 291 13.51 -2.99 -5.56
CA THR A 291 14.18 -4.01 -4.72
C THR A 291 13.22 -5.05 -4.16
N MET A 292 11.92 -4.95 -4.48
CA MET A 292 10.90 -5.93 -4.09
C MET A 292 10.83 -7.15 -5.02
N LEU A 293 11.55 -7.11 -6.15
CA LEU A 293 11.61 -8.26 -7.04
C LEU A 293 12.34 -9.44 -6.37
N PRO A 294 11.85 -10.68 -6.51
CA PRO A 294 12.58 -11.85 -6.09
C PRO A 294 13.85 -12.03 -6.91
N ASP A 295 14.76 -12.84 -6.40
CA ASP A 295 15.99 -13.19 -7.11
C ASP A 295 15.65 -13.61 -8.56
N PRO A 296 16.31 -13.02 -9.57
CA PRO A 296 16.10 -13.42 -10.96
C PRO A 296 16.21 -14.92 -11.21
N ALA A 297 17.12 -15.60 -10.51
CA ALA A 297 17.24 -17.06 -10.59
C ALA A 297 15.99 -17.80 -10.13
N VAL A 298 15.22 -17.23 -9.21
CA VAL A 298 13.93 -17.78 -8.75
C VAL A 298 12.77 -17.31 -9.62
N ARG A 299 12.75 -16.02 -9.97
CA ARG A 299 11.66 -15.41 -10.71
C ARG A 299 11.56 -15.92 -12.15
N LEU A 300 12.69 -16.19 -12.78
CA LEU A 300 12.77 -16.56 -14.20
C LEU A 300 12.82 -18.09 -14.41
N ASP A 301 12.89 -18.88 -13.35
CA ASP A 301 12.79 -20.34 -13.38
C ASP A 301 11.31 -20.76 -13.40
N ALA A 302 10.73 -20.80 -14.60
CA ALA A 302 9.29 -21.04 -14.78
C ALA A 302 8.89 -22.50 -14.52
N ASN A 303 9.79 -23.44 -14.76
CA ASN A 303 9.56 -24.86 -14.54
C ASN A 303 9.98 -25.34 -13.15
N ARG A 304 10.68 -24.50 -12.37
CA ARG A 304 11.18 -24.74 -11.01
C ARG A 304 12.16 -25.92 -10.92
N ASP A 305 13.01 -26.06 -11.92
CA ASP A 305 14.05 -27.09 -11.93
C ASP A 305 15.40 -26.61 -11.34
N GLY A 306 15.46 -25.36 -10.91
CA GLY A 306 16.62 -24.70 -10.32
C GLY A 306 17.57 -24.08 -11.35
N ASN A 307 17.20 -24.10 -12.65
CA ASN A 307 17.97 -23.47 -13.69
C ASN A 307 17.09 -22.46 -14.44
N VAL A 308 17.69 -21.37 -14.89
CA VAL A 308 17.04 -20.45 -15.83
C VAL A 308 17.65 -20.67 -17.21
N ASP A 309 16.85 -21.20 -18.14
CA ASP A 309 17.26 -21.53 -19.49
C ASP A 309 16.13 -21.30 -20.54
N LEU A 310 16.35 -21.75 -21.75
CA LEU A 310 15.37 -21.57 -22.85
C LEU A 310 14.05 -22.32 -22.64
N ALA A 311 14.02 -23.37 -21.79
CA ALA A 311 12.79 -24.08 -21.47
C ALA A 311 11.83 -23.16 -20.71
N ASP A 312 12.36 -22.32 -19.81
CA ASP A 312 11.56 -21.35 -19.06
C ASP A 312 10.97 -20.29 -19.96
N ALA A 313 11.78 -19.71 -20.84
CA ALA A 313 11.32 -18.75 -21.84
C ALA A 313 10.20 -19.33 -22.72
N LEU A 314 10.30 -20.61 -23.09
CA LEU A 314 9.29 -21.31 -23.89
C LEU A 314 7.99 -21.51 -23.10
N ILE A 315 8.08 -21.92 -21.83
CA ILE A 315 6.92 -22.08 -20.94
C ILE A 315 6.18 -20.74 -20.76
N MET A 316 6.93 -19.65 -20.55
CA MET A 316 6.36 -18.30 -20.42
C MET A 316 5.63 -17.89 -21.71
N LEU A 317 6.23 -18.10 -22.88
CA LEU A 317 5.61 -17.81 -24.19
C LEU A 317 4.36 -18.65 -24.43
N GLN A 318 4.39 -19.94 -24.10
CA GLN A 318 3.22 -20.81 -24.21
C GLN A 318 2.09 -20.38 -23.29
N SER A 319 2.41 -19.95 -22.06
CA SER A 319 1.43 -19.39 -21.12
C SER A 319 0.77 -18.14 -21.69
N ILE A 320 1.55 -17.20 -22.22
CA ILE A 320 1.05 -15.96 -22.85
C ILE A 320 0.15 -16.29 -24.05
N ALA A 321 0.59 -17.20 -24.94
CA ALA A 321 -0.16 -17.60 -26.13
C ALA A 321 -1.51 -18.25 -25.79
N ASN A 322 -1.61 -18.94 -24.65
CA ASN A 322 -2.83 -19.55 -24.15
C ASN A 322 -3.70 -18.60 -23.31
N GLY A 323 -3.41 -17.30 -23.30
CA GLY A 323 -4.16 -16.29 -22.55
C GLY A 323 -3.87 -16.27 -21.05
N GLY A 324 -2.78 -16.91 -20.61
CA GLY A 324 -2.31 -16.86 -19.22
C GLY A 324 -1.83 -15.46 -18.86
N ALA A 325 -2.26 -14.96 -17.70
CA ALA A 325 -1.90 -13.63 -17.20
C ALA A 325 -0.69 -13.64 -16.26
N HIS A 326 0.00 -14.77 -16.15
CA HIS A 326 1.09 -14.95 -15.17
C HIS A 326 2.44 -14.42 -15.66
N TYR A 327 2.66 -14.41 -16.97
CA TYR A 327 3.88 -13.92 -17.59
C TYR A 327 3.57 -12.85 -18.63
N THR A 328 4.55 -11.96 -18.86
CA THR A 328 4.48 -10.92 -19.89
C THR A 328 5.62 -11.12 -20.90
N LEU A 329 5.56 -10.44 -22.04
CA LEU A 329 6.69 -10.43 -22.98
C LEU A 329 7.94 -9.80 -22.34
N ASN A 330 7.79 -8.90 -21.39
CA ASN A 330 8.91 -8.34 -20.63
C ASN A 330 9.57 -9.41 -19.76
N THR A 331 8.79 -10.28 -19.09
CA THR A 331 9.34 -11.41 -18.32
C THR A 331 10.14 -12.36 -19.20
N VAL A 332 9.64 -12.67 -20.39
CA VAL A 332 10.38 -13.49 -21.38
C VAL A 332 11.69 -12.82 -21.81
N LEU A 333 11.64 -11.52 -22.10
CA LEU A 333 12.83 -10.77 -22.50
C LEU A 333 13.88 -10.74 -21.39
N ASP A 334 13.47 -10.59 -20.13
CA ASP A 334 14.35 -10.63 -18.97
C ASP A 334 15.00 -12.01 -18.81
N THR A 335 14.22 -13.10 -19.04
CA THR A 335 14.76 -14.48 -19.05
C THR A 335 15.84 -14.63 -20.10
N LEU A 336 15.58 -14.18 -21.32
CA LEU A 336 16.57 -14.25 -22.40
C LEU A 336 17.83 -13.43 -22.12
N LYS A 337 17.69 -12.24 -21.54
CA LYS A 337 18.82 -11.40 -21.10
C LYS A 337 19.62 -12.09 -19.98
N PHE A 338 18.94 -12.70 -19.01
CA PHE A 338 19.59 -13.42 -17.92
C PHE A 338 20.40 -14.62 -18.44
N ILE A 339 19.83 -15.38 -19.38
CA ILE A 339 20.53 -16.50 -20.04
C ILE A 339 21.76 -16.00 -20.82
N ALA A 340 21.62 -14.90 -21.56
CA ALA A 340 22.69 -14.34 -22.35
C ALA A 340 23.84 -13.73 -21.51
N ALA A 341 23.60 -13.45 -20.23
CA ALA A 341 24.59 -12.90 -19.29
C ALA A 341 25.37 -13.97 -18.53
N LYS A 342 25.01 -15.27 -18.65
CA LYS A 342 25.74 -16.43 -18.11
C LYS A 342 26.83 -16.88 -19.08
#